data_64f9879cc1d73213e2530bf129415752
#
_entry.id   64f9879cc1d73213e2530bf129415752
#
_cell.length_a   1.000
_cell.length_b   1.000
_cell.length_c   1.000
_cell.angle_alpha   90.00
_cell.angle_beta   90.00
_cell.angle_gamma   90.00
#
_symmetry.space_group_name_H-M   'P 1'
#
loop_
_entity.id
_entity.type
_entity.pdbx_description
1 polymer ?
#
loop_
_entity_poly.entity_id
_entity_poly.type
_entity_poly.pdbx_seq_one_letter_code
_entity_poly.pdbx_strand_id
1 'polypeptide(L)'
;DTSTWPEIELDVLKEVQLDPKNVRLEVADAKVEADIIEDLFVNEDALGLVEGICKVGYLTHETPVVLKRRGKYVMVEGNRRLAALKAIQNPMLVPDYQARVASLAALLPDRSALAKVRVMVAPNQTEADQLIAAIHTGNLRRAWSPSRQAAFFQAQIDAGRKLPELLTRYPTIDVRKFVFRAHIINLFKSVHYDEAEVQDFLATKKWAR
;
A
#
# COMPACT_ATOMS: atom_id res chain seq x y z
N ASP A 1 6.34 13.23 19.47
CA ASP A 1 6.16 14.05 18.26
C ASP A 1 7.19 13.62 17.20
N THR A 2 6.72 13.04 16.10
CA THR A 2 7.60 12.52 15.03
C THR A 2 8.22 13.62 14.17
N SER A 3 7.78 14.88 14.30
CA SER A 3 8.32 16.00 13.51
C SER A 3 9.79 16.31 13.80
N THR A 4 10.29 15.83 14.93
CA THR A 4 11.69 16.00 15.34
C THR A 4 12.60 14.82 14.95
N TRP A 5 12.02 13.75 14.38
CA TRP A 5 12.81 12.59 14.00
C TRP A 5 13.58 12.88 12.72
N PRO A 6 14.88 12.58 12.67
CA PRO A 6 15.66 12.82 11.49
C PRO A 6 15.22 11.90 10.34
N GLU A 7 15.15 12.48 9.14
CA GLU A 7 14.96 11.74 7.90
C GLU A 7 16.32 11.52 7.25
N ILE A 8 16.56 10.30 6.80
CA ILE A 8 17.77 9.91 6.07
C ILE A 8 17.43 9.05 4.87
N GLU A 9 18.35 8.94 3.96
CA GLU A 9 18.25 8.06 2.80
C GLU A 9 19.19 6.87 2.99
N LEU A 10 18.66 5.64 2.78
CA LEU A 10 19.39 4.38 2.98
C LEU A 10 19.35 3.51 1.74
N ASP A 11 20.47 2.87 1.40
CA ASP A 11 20.50 1.81 0.38
C ASP A 11 19.69 0.59 0.86
N VAL A 12 18.71 0.18 0.03
CA VAL A 12 17.75 -0.87 0.41
C VAL A 12 18.39 -2.24 0.60
N LEU A 13 19.50 -2.52 -0.10
CA LEU A 13 20.20 -3.82 -0.01
C LEU A 13 21.28 -3.83 1.07
N LYS A 14 21.95 -2.69 1.30
CA LYS A 14 23.19 -2.65 2.09
C LYS A 14 23.03 -2.07 3.47
N GLU A 15 22.15 -1.07 3.64
CA GLU A 15 22.14 -0.25 4.86
C GLU A 15 20.94 -0.49 5.76
N VAL A 16 19.85 -1.08 5.23
CA VAL A 16 18.64 -1.33 6.00
C VAL A 16 18.25 -2.80 5.98
N GLN A 17 17.88 -3.33 7.14
CA GLN A 17 17.45 -4.71 7.36
C GLN A 17 15.96 -4.75 7.71
N LEU A 18 15.29 -5.85 7.36
CA LEU A 18 13.93 -6.14 7.82
C LEU A 18 13.95 -6.48 9.32
N ASP A 19 12.87 -6.15 10.04
CA ASP A 19 12.75 -6.46 11.46
C ASP A 19 12.31 -7.92 11.65
N PRO A 20 13.17 -8.78 12.25
CA PRO A 20 12.78 -10.16 12.56
C PRO A 20 11.68 -10.27 13.64
N LYS A 21 11.39 -9.18 14.35
CA LYS A 21 10.31 -9.09 15.35
C LYS A 21 9.04 -8.44 14.78
N ASN A 22 8.95 -8.32 13.45
CA ASN A 22 7.75 -7.76 12.84
C ASN A 22 6.52 -8.62 13.20
N VAL A 23 5.53 -8.00 13.82
CA VAL A 23 4.27 -8.64 14.26
C VAL A 23 3.41 -9.21 13.13
N ARG A 24 3.73 -8.90 11.88
CA ARG A 24 3.06 -9.45 10.69
C ARG A 24 3.60 -10.81 10.25
N LEU A 25 4.73 -11.24 10.80
CA LEU A 25 5.32 -12.52 10.45
C LEU A 25 4.52 -13.65 11.11
N GLU A 26 4.01 -14.58 10.30
CA GLU A 26 3.39 -15.81 10.79
C GLU A 26 4.44 -16.81 11.26
N VAL A 27 5.67 -16.68 10.80
CA VAL A 27 6.80 -17.52 11.19
C VAL A 27 7.49 -16.95 12.42
N ALA A 28 7.22 -17.52 13.58
CA ALA A 28 7.75 -17.08 14.88
C ALA A 28 9.29 -17.14 15.00
N ASP A 29 9.97 -17.86 14.11
CA ASP A 29 11.40 -18.14 14.14
C ASP A 29 12.17 -17.74 12.89
N ALA A 30 11.72 -16.69 12.16
CA ALA A 30 12.45 -16.17 11.02
C ALA A 30 13.86 -15.73 11.46
N LYS A 31 14.87 -16.59 11.21
CA LYS A 31 16.25 -16.37 11.68
C LYS A 31 17.10 -15.55 10.75
N VAL A 32 16.73 -15.52 9.46
CA VAL A 32 17.46 -14.81 8.41
C VAL A 32 16.53 -13.91 7.60
N GLU A 33 17.08 -12.84 7.03
CA GLU A 33 16.28 -11.86 6.27
C GLU A 33 15.54 -12.49 5.07
N ALA A 34 16.08 -13.56 4.48
CA ALA A 34 15.44 -14.29 3.39
C ALA A 34 14.08 -14.87 3.80
N ASP A 35 13.99 -15.49 4.99
CA ASP A 35 12.74 -16.05 5.51
C ASP A 35 11.68 -14.97 5.72
N ILE A 36 12.12 -13.79 6.17
CA ILE A 36 11.21 -12.64 6.36
C ILE A 36 10.67 -12.15 5.02
N ILE A 37 11.53 -12.06 4.00
CA ILE A 37 11.11 -11.64 2.67
C ILE A 37 10.12 -12.64 2.10
N GLU A 38 10.41 -13.94 2.19
CA GLU A 38 9.53 -15.00 1.71
C GLU A 38 8.16 -14.94 2.38
N ASP A 39 8.11 -14.84 3.71
CA ASP A 39 6.86 -14.72 4.46
C ASP A 39 6.02 -13.52 4.01
N LEU A 40 6.65 -12.36 3.82
CA LEU A 40 5.98 -11.15 3.35
C LEU A 40 5.44 -11.29 1.90
N PHE A 41 6.07 -12.12 1.07
CA PHE A 41 5.58 -12.40 -0.28
C PHE A 41 4.43 -13.41 -0.26
N VAL A 42 4.49 -14.44 0.59
CA VAL A 42 3.46 -15.48 0.68
C VAL A 42 2.21 -14.98 1.40
N ASN A 43 2.37 -14.32 2.55
CA ASN A 43 1.28 -14.04 3.48
C ASN A 43 0.81 -12.58 3.45
N GLU A 44 1.65 -11.62 3.03
CA GLU A 44 1.36 -10.19 3.12
C GLU A 44 1.29 -9.47 1.76
N ASP A 45 1.14 -10.21 0.66
CA ASP A 45 0.99 -9.64 -0.69
C ASP A 45 2.09 -8.62 -1.07
N ALA A 46 3.34 -8.91 -0.75
CA ALA A 46 4.45 -8.05 -1.16
C ALA A 46 4.62 -8.01 -2.69
N LEU A 47 4.20 -9.07 -3.40
CA LEU A 47 4.18 -9.10 -4.87
C LEU A 47 3.24 -8.03 -5.45
N GLY A 48 2.08 -7.82 -4.85
CA GLY A 48 1.16 -6.74 -5.26
C GLY A 48 1.79 -5.36 -5.11
N LEU A 49 2.64 -5.14 -4.09
CA LEU A 49 3.42 -3.90 -3.98
C LEU A 49 4.49 -3.78 -5.06
N VAL A 50 5.20 -4.85 -5.41
CA VAL A 50 6.15 -4.86 -6.54
C VAL A 50 5.43 -4.45 -7.82
N GLU A 51 4.27 -5.04 -8.10
CA GLU A 51 3.46 -4.72 -9.27
C GLU A 51 3.01 -3.25 -9.27
N GLY A 52 2.54 -2.74 -8.13
CA GLY A 52 2.16 -1.34 -7.97
C GLY A 52 3.32 -0.38 -8.21
N ILE A 53 4.46 -0.64 -7.59
CA ILE A 53 5.68 0.19 -7.75
C ILE A 53 6.15 0.19 -9.20
N CYS A 54 6.19 -0.97 -9.85
CA CYS A 54 6.67 -1.08 -11.24
C CYS A 54 5.73 -0.44 -12.26
N LYS A 55 4.42 -0.40 -12.00
CA LYS A 55 3.42 0.14 -12.93
C LYS A 55 3.09 1.61 -12.71
N VAL A 56 3.10 2.06 -11.46
CA VAL A 56 2.61 3.40 -11.06
C VAL A 56 3.73 4.27 -10.50
N GLY A 57 4.82 3.66 -10.07
CA GLY A 57 5.91 4.32 -9.37
C GLY A 57 5.82 4.15 -7.85
N TYR A 58 6.91 4.50 -7.18
CA TYR A 58 7.00 4.45 -5.73
C TYR A 58 6.29 5.65 -5.10
N LEU A 59 5.04 5.44 -4.69
CA LEU A 59 4.21 6.46 -4.06
C LEU A 59 4.48 6.49 -2.55
N THR A 60 5.21 7.49 -2.10
CA THR A 60 5.57 7.70 -0.70
C THR A 60 4.57 8.61 0.01
N HIS A 61 3.46 8.07 0.46
CA HIS A 61 2.52 8.83 1.28
C HIS A 61 2.73 8.60 2.79
N GLU A 62 3.57 7.65 3.16
CA GLU A 62 4.01 7.34 4.52
C GLU A 62 5.50 7.08 4.51
N THR A 63 6.26 7.84 5.28
CA THR A 63 7.70 7.61 5.43
C THR A 63 7.92 6.37 6.31
N PRO A 64 8.63 5.35 5.82
CA PRO A 64 8.99 4.19 6.63
C PRO A 64 9.82 4.59 7.84
N VAL A 65 9.77 3.76 8.88
CA VAL A 65 10.47 4.04 10.14
C VAL A 65 11.52 2.98 10.41
N VAL A 66 12.71 3.44 10.78
CA VAL A 66 13.82 2.58 11.18
C VAL A 66 14.27 2.88 12.59
N LEU A 67 14.88 1.87 13.21
CA LEU A 67 15.66 2.00 14.46
C LEU A 67 17.12 1.66 14.19
N LYS A 68 18.02 2.41 14.80
CA LYS A 68 19.44 2.06 14.80
C LYS A 68 19.71 1.06 15.92
N ARG A 69 19.94 -0.21 15.55
CA ARG A 69 20.28 -1.30 16.49
C ARG A 69 21.69 -1.81 16.18
N ARG A 70 22.59 -1.77 17.15
CA ARG A 70 23.98 -2.27 17.03
C ARG A 70 24.70 -1.78 15.76
N GLY A 71 24.52 -0.49 15.43
CA GLY A 71 25.14 0.15 14.26
C GLY A 71 24.44 -0.08 12.92
N LYS A 72 23.38 -0.90 12.87
CA LYS A 72 22.57 -1.17 11.67
C LYS A 72 21.20 -0.52 11.76
N TYR A 73 20.63 -0.16 10.62
CA TYR A 73 19.26 0.31 10.56
C TYR A 73 18.31 -0.89 10.34
N VAL A 74 17.30 -1.00 11.20
CA VAL A 74 16.29 -2.06 11.14
C VAL A 74 14.93 -1.40 10.88
N MET A 75 14.24 -1.85 9.85
CA MET A 75 12.93 -1.34 9.46
C MET A 75 11.88 -1.82 10.46
N VAL A 76 11.34 -0.91 11.26
CA VAL A 76 10.29 -1.24 12.25
C VAL A 76 8.88 -0.97 11.70
N GLU A 77 8.74 -0.02 10.75
CA GLU A 77 7.50 0.19 9.98
C GLU A 77 7.83 0.36 8.50
N GLY A 78 7.06 -0.32 7.64
CA GLY A 78 7.27 -0.36 6.20
C GLY A 78 8.02 -1.61 5.71
N ASN A 79 8.09 -2.68 6.51
CA ASN A 79 8.78 -3.93 6.17
C ASN A 79 8.32 -4.54 4.84
N ARG A 80 7.00 -4.61 4.59
CA ARG A 80 6.45 -5.12 3.33
C ARG A 80 6.94 -4.31 2.13
N ARG A 81 7.02 -2.99 2.28
CA ARG A 81 7.50 -2.06 1.25
C ARG A 81 8.99 -2.23 1.00
N LEU A 82 9.79 -2.39 2.08
CA LEU A 82 11.22 -2.67 1.98
C LEU A 82 11.48 -4.01 1.28
N ALA A 83 10.72 -5.07 1.60
CA ALA A 83 10.83 -6.37 0.95
C ALA A 83 10.57 -6.26 -0.56
N ALA A 84 9.53 -5.52 -0.97
CA ALA A 84 9.25 -5.26 -2.39
C ALA A 84 10.40 -4.51 -3.08
N LEU A 85 10.94 -3.47 -2.47
CA LEU A 85 12.08 -2.71 -3.01
C LEU A 85 13.35 -3.59 -3.13
N LYS A 86 13.64 -4.40 -2.10
CA LYS A 86 14.77 -5.35 -2.14
C LYS A 86 14.61 -6.36 -3.28
N ALA A 87 13.42 -6.93 -3.46
CA ALA A 87 13.13 -7.87 -4.53
C ALA A 87 13.22 -7.21 -5.92
N ILE A 88 12.78 -5.97 -6.09
CA ILE A 88 12.96 -5.21 -7.33
C ILE A 88 14.45 -5.04 -7.64
N GLN A 89 15.27 -4.70 -6.66
CA GLN A 89 16.72 -4.54 -6.85
C GLN A 89 17.44 -5.87 -7.09
N ASN A 90 17.02 -6.92 -6.40
CA ASN A 90 17.59 -8.27 -6.54
C ASN A 90 16.48 -9.34 -6.51
N PRO A 91 15.93 -9.73 -7.69
CA PRO A 91 14.87 -10.74 -7.76
C PRO A 91 15.27 -12.12 -7.23
N MET A 92 16.56 -12.42 -7.10
CA MET A 92 17.03 -13.69 -6.53
C MET A 92 16.71 -13.86 -5.05
N LEU A 93 16.34 -12.76 -4.36
CA LEU A 93 15.90 -12.81 -2.95
C LEU A 93 14.52 -13.50 -2.78
N VAL A 94 13.80 -13.71 -3.87
CA VAL A 94 12.45 -14.32 -3.88
C VAL A 94 12.37 -15.40 -4.96
N PRO A 95 13.01 -16.57 -4.77
CA PRO A 95 13.16 -17.59 -5.81
C PRO A 95 11.85 -17.98 -6.49
N ASP A 96 10.80 -18.21 -5.72
CA ASP A 96 9.48 -18.62 -6.21
C ASP A 96 8.77 -17.54 -7.04
N TYR A 97 9.12 -16.28 -6.83
CA TYR A 97 8.58 -15.12 -7.55
C TYR A 97 9.58 -14.47 -8.50
N GLN A 98 10.79 -15.00 -8.60
CA GLN A 98 11.92 -14.38 -9.31
C GLN A 98 11.58 -13.95 -10.73
N ALA A 99 11.03 -14.86 -11.54
CA ALA A 99 10.69 -14.58 -12.93
C ALA A 99 9.64 -13.47 -13.06
N ARG A 100 8.63 -13.48 -12.18
CA ARG A 100 7.57 -12.46 -12.17
C ARG A 100 8.12 -11.11 -11.75
N VAL A 101 8.92 -11.06 -10.69
CA VAL A 101 9.54 -9.82 -10.20
C VAL A 101 10.49 -9.23 -11.23
N ALA A 102 11.33 -10.08 -11.88
CA ALA A 102 12.24 -9.64 -12.93
C ALA A 102 11.49 -9.02 -14.12
N SER A 103 10.38 -9.66 -14.56
CA SER A 103 9.54 -9.14 -15.64
C SER A 103 8.90 -7.80 -15.28
N LEU A 104 8.45 -7.63 -14.03
CA LEU A 104 7.88 -6.37 -13.56
C LEU A 104 8.95 -5.28 -13.44
N ALA A 105 10.12 -5.61 -12.90
CA ALA A 105 11.22 -4.66 -12.75
C ALA A 105 11.77 -4.16 -14.10
N ALA A 106 11.64 -4.96 -15.16
CA ALA A 106 11.99 -4.56 -16.53
C ALA A 106 11.07 -3.46 -17.11
N LEU A 107 9.89 -3.21 -16.49
CA LEU A 107 9.01 -2.12 -16.89
C LEU A 107 9.47 -0.76 -16.37
N LEU A 108 10.38 -0.73 -15.40
CA LEU A 108 10.88 0.51 -14.82
C LEU A 108 11.87 1.18 -15.79
N PRO A 109 11.70 2.49 -16.08
CA PRO A 109 12.65 3.24 -16.90
C PRO A 109 14.06 3.27 -16.29
N ASP A 110 14.11 3.41 -14.95
CA ASP A 110 15.34 3.40 -14.17
C ASP A 110 15.10 2.71 -12.83
N ARG A 111 15.61 1.48 -12.70
CA ARG A 111 15.53 0.70 -11.48
C ARG A 111 16.43 1.27 -10.37
N SER A 112 17.51 1.97 -10.73
CA SER A 112 18.45 2.54 -9.76
C SER A 112 17.83 3.66 -8.92
N ALA A 113 16.79 4.33 -9.43
CA ALA A 113 16.03 5.32 -8.68
C ALA A 113 15.34 4.74 -7.42
N LEU A 114 15.16 3.41 -7.38
CA LEU A 114 14.59 2.68 -6.26
C LEU A 114 15.63 1.97 -5.38
N ALA A 115 16.92 2.21 -5.61
CA ALA A 115 17.99 1.60 -4.83
C ALA A 115 18.11 2.20 -3.42
N LYS A 116 17.54 3.38 -3.22
CA LYS A 116 17.51 4.06 -1.93
C LYS A 116 16.09 4.35 -1.48
N VAL A 117 15.90 4.35 -0.18
CA VAL A 117 14.62 4.69 0.46
C VAL A 117 14.83 5.77 1.52
N ARG A 118 13.96 6.79 1.50
CA ARG A 118 13.89 7.79 2.57
C ARG A 118 13.14 7.20 3.74
N VAL A 119 13.71 7.33 4.94
CA VAL A 119 13.18 6.78 6.18
C VAL A 119 13.28 7.78 7.31
N MET A 120 12.38 7.71 8.28
CA MET A 120 12.51 8.38 9.57
C MET A 120 13.27 7.49 10.55
N VAL A 121 14.16 8.07 11.33
CA VAL A 121 14.91 7.35 12.37
C VAL A 121 14.24 7.60 13.71
N ALA A 122 13.58 6.59 14.26
CA ALA A 122 13.02 6.68 15.61
C ALA A 122 14.14 6.76 16.65
N PRO A 123 14.00 7.60 17.68
CA PRO A 123 15.05 7.79 18.69
C PRO A 123 15.24 6.55 19.58
N ASN A 124 14.17 5.80 19.82
CA ASN A 124 14.19 4.58 20.62
C ASN A 124 13.00 3.66 20.29
N GLN A 125 13.03 2.44 20.84
CA GLN A 125 11.98 1.43 20.61
C GLN A 125 10.61 1.89 21.13
N THR A 126 10.54 2.52 22.28
CA THR A 126 9.28 2.93 22.92
C THR A 126 8.52 3.92 22.02
N GLU A 127 9.19 4.91 21.47
CA GLU A 127 8.56 5.87 20.57
C GLU A 127 8.18 5.25 19.23
N ALA A 128 9.00 4.33 18.72
CA ALA A 128 8.65 3.56 17.53
C ALA A 128 7.37 2.73 17.76
N ASP A 129 7.28 2.02 18.90
CA ASP A 129 6.12 1.18 19.25
C ASP A 129 4.85 2.03 19.41
N GLN A 130 4.95 3.22 19.99
CA GLN A 130 3.82 4.16 20.11
C GLN A 130 3.30 4.59 18.73
N LEU A 131 4.22 4.93 17.81
CA LEU A 131 3.84 5.30 16.45
C LEU A 131 3.20 4.11 15.70
N ILE A 132 3.81 2.92 15.77
CA ILE A 132 3.29 1.71 15.13
C ILE A 132 1.90 1.37 15.68
N ALA A 133 1.71 1.43 16.99
CA ALA A 133 0.41 1.22 17.61
C ALA A 133 -0.62 2.26 17.10
N ALA A 134 -0.25 3.53 17.02
CA ALA A 134 -1.14 4.57 16.52
C ALA A 134 -1.53 4.35 15.04
N ILE A 135 -0.59 3.90 14.20
CA ILE A 135 -0.85 3.61 12.78
C ILE A 135 -1.79 2.41 12.62
N HIS A 136 -1.54 1.32 13.34
CA HIS A 136 -2.21 0.03 13.08
C HIS A 136 -3.44 -0.22 13.97
N THR A 137 -3.53 0.40 15.14
CA THR A 137 -4.66 0.24 16.06
C THR A 137 -5.52 1.50 16.20
N GLY A 138 -4.96 2.66 15.82
CA GLY A 138 -5.65 3.94 15.84
C GLY A 138 -6.48 4.17 14.57
N ASN A 139 -7.56 4.98 14.70
CA ASN A 139 -8.39 5.42 13.57
C ASN A 139 -7.74 6.61 12.80
N LEU A 140 -6.43 6.63 12.65
CA LEU A 140 -5.70 7.73 11.99
C LEU A 140 -6.08 7.89 10.51
N ARG A 141 -6.56 6.82 9.88
CA ARG A 141 -7.08 6.84 8.51
C ARG A 141 -8.39 6.10 8.42
N ARG A 142 -9.44 6.82 8.08
CA ARG A 142 -10.71 6.21 7.73
C ARG A 142 -10.71 5.97 6.22
N ALA A 143 -10.72 4.71 5.81
CA ALA A 143 -10.92 4.37 4.41
C ALA A 143 -12.23 4.99 3.90
N TRP A 144 -12.22 5.43 2.65
CA TRP A 144 -13.46 5.89 2.02
C TRP A 144 -14.49 4.77 2.01
N SER A 145 -15.74 5.11 2.31
CA SER A 145 -16.83 4.16 2.14
C SER A 145 -16.92 3.70 0.68
N PRO A 146 -17.45 2.50 0.43
CA PRO A 146 -17.61 2.00 -0.93
C PRO A 146 -18.38 2.95 -1.87
N SER A 147 -19.33 3.70 -1.33
CA SER A 147 -20.06 4.72 -2.11
C SER A 147 -19.19 5.94 -2.46
N ARG A 148 -18.29 6.38 -1.57
CA ARG A 148 -17.35 7.47 -1.87
C ARG A 148 -16.29 7.05 -2.90
N GLN A 149 -15.81 5.80 -2.82
CA GLN A 149 -14.91 5.23 -3.82
C GLN A 149 -15.58 5.18 -5.20
N ALA A 150 -16.83 4.72 -5.26
CA ALA A 150 -17.62 4.71 -6.48
C ALA A 150 -17.84 6.13 -7.05
N ALA A 151 -18.20 7.09 -6.20
CA ALA A 151 -18.40 8.48 -6.60
C ALA A 151 -17.11 9.14 -7.14
N PHE A 152 -15.94 8.80 -6.60
CA PHE A 152 -14.66 9.28 -7.10
C PHE A 152 -14.40 8.86 -8.56
N PHE A 153 -14.65 7.59 -8.90
CA PHE A 153 -14.48 7.13 -10.28
C PHE A 153 -15.60 7.63 -11.20
N GLN A 154 -16.84 7.74 -10.71
CA GLN A 154 -17.93 8.32 -11.47
C GLN A 154 -17.65 9.77 -11.88
N ALA A 155 -17.13 10.59 -10.95
CA ALA A 155 -16.78 11.97 -11.25
C ALA A 155 -15.72 12.08 -12.36
N GLN A 156 -14.81 11.11 -12.49
CA GLN A 156 -13.85 11.07 -13.58
C GLN A 156 -14.48 10.69 -14.93
N ILE A 157 -15.47 9.79 -14.92
CA ILE A 157 -16.26 9.45 -16.11
C ILE A 157 -17.09 10.67 -16.54
N ASP A 158 -17.75 11.35 -15.59
CA ASP A 158 -18.56 12.56 -15.85
C ASP A 158 -17.71 13.71 -16.39
N ALA A 159 -16.43 13.78 -15.99
CA ALA A 159 -15.44 14.70 -16.55
C ALA A 159 -14.92 14.28 -17.94
N GLY A 160 -15.52 13.29 -18.58
CA GLY A 160 -15.23 12.85 -19.95
C GLY A 160 -14.11 11.82 -20.09
N ARG A 161 -13.57 11.30 -18.98
CA ARG A 161 -12.56 10.23 -19.05
C ARG A 161 -13.22 8.90 -19.43
N LYS A 162 -12.57 8.15 -20.31
CA LYS A 162 -13.06 6.84 -20.72
C LYS A 162 -12.58 5.74 -19.78
N LEU A 163 -13.38 4.70 -19.60
CA LEU A 163 -13.03 3.56 -18.75
C LEU A 163 -11.66 2.93 -19.09
N PRO A 164 -11.27 2.72 -20.37
CA PRO A 164 -9.93 2.22 -20.70
C PRO A 164 -8.80 3.10 -20.19
N GLU A 165 -8.96 4.42 -20.22
CA GLU A 165 -7.97 5.37 -19.69
C GLU A 165 -7.82 5.23 -18.17
N LEU A 166 -8.94 5.06 -17.46
CA LEU A 166 -8.92 4.83 -16.02
C LEU A 166 -8.28 3.49 -15.65
N LEU A 167 -8.54 2.43 -16.42
CA LEU A 167 -7.90 1.14 -16.21
C LEU A 167 -6.38 1.21 -16.39
N THR A 168 -5.92 1.97 -17.37
CA THR A 168 -4.48 2.20 -17.59
C THR A 168 -3.88 3.06 -16.48
N ARG A 169 -4.61 4.07 -16.02
CA ARG A 169 -4.15 5.02 -14.99
C ARG A 169 -4.12 4.41 -13.59
N TYR A 170 -5.01 3.47 -13.31
CA TYR A 170 -5.14 2.80 -12.00
C TYR A 170 -5.01 1.28 -12.12
N PRO A 171 -3.84 0.77 -12.55
CA PRO A 171 -3.66 -0.63 -12.94
C PRO A 171 -3.76 -1.63 -11.76
N THR A 172 -3.68 -1.15 -10.52
CA THR A 172 -3.77 -1.95 -9.30
C THR A 172 -5.13 -1.85 -8.60
N ILE A 173 -6.06 -1.08 -9.20
CA ILE A 173 -7.39 -0.84 -8.62
C ILE A 173 -8.44 -1.45 -9.53
N ASP A 174 -9.41 -2.16 -8.96
CA ASP A 174 -10.56 -2.66 -9.69
C ASP A 174 -11.55 -1.51 -9.99
N VAL A 175 -11.14 -0.65 -10.93
CA VAL A 175 -11.94 0.51 -11.37
C VAL A 175 -13.31 0.08 -11.89
N ARG A 176 -13.40 -1.08 -12.58
CA ARG A 176 -14.67 -1.60 -13.13
C ARG A 176 -15.71 -1.81 -12.06
N LYS A 177 -15.31 -2.41 -10.94
CA LYS A 177 -16.17 -2.63 -9.77
C LYS A 177 -16.74 -1.31 -9.23
N PHE A 178 -15.93 -0.27 -9.14
CA PHE A 178 -16.36 1.02 -8.62
C PHE A 178 -17.26 1.78 -9.58
N VAL A 179 -16.94 1.78 -10.88
CA VAL A 179 -17.79 2.38 -11.92
C VAL A 179 -19.14 1.66 -12.00
N PHE A 180 -19.15 0.33 -11.98
CA PHE A 180 -20.39 -0.46 -11.96
C PHE A 180 -21.22 -0.15 -10.72
N ARG A 181 -20.61 -0.09 -9.54
CA ARG A 181 -21.30 0.30 -8.30
C ARG A 181 -21.91 1.70 -8.40
N ALA A 182 -21.17 2.68 -8.94
CA ALA A 182 -21.70 4.02 -9.16
C ALA A 182 -22.91 4.03 -10.09
N HIS A 183 -22.84 3.25 -11.18
CA HIS A 183 -23.96 3.11 -12.12
C HIS A 183 -25.21 2.53 -11.44
N ILE A 184 -25.06 1.46 -10.66
CA ILE A 184 -26.16 0.87 -9.89
C ILE A 184 -26.76 1.87 -8.90
N ILE A 185 -25.92 2.60 -8.15
CA ILE A 185 -26.37 3.63 -7.22
C ILE A 185 -27.18 4.73 -7.95
N ASN A 186 -26.71 5.17 -9.10
CA ASN A 186 -27.39 6.19 -9.90
C ASN A 186 -28.70 5.67 -10.48
N LEU A 187 -28.72 4.40 -10.92
CA LEU A 187 -29.95 3.75 -11.42
C LEU A 187 -31.04 3.73 -10.33
N PHE A 188 -30.69 3.27 -9.11
CA PHE A 188 -31.62 3.28 -8.00
C PHE A 188 -32.15 4.68 -7.68
N LYS A 189 -31.31 5.70 -7.77
CA LYS A 189 -31.72 7.09 -7.53
C LYS A 189 -32.58 7.69 -8.63
N SER A 190 -32.49 7.17 -9.87
CA SER A 190 -33.28 7.65 -11.00
C SER A 190 -34.69 7.05 -11.03
N VAL A 191 -34.93 5.96 -10.28
CA VAL A 191 -36.26 5.35 -10.16
C VAL A 191 -37.10 6.19 -9.20
N HIS A 192 -38.32 6.54 -9.61
CA HIS A 192 -39.28 7.15 -8.72
C HIS A 192 -40.00 6.06 -7.91
N TYR A 193 -40.03 6.23 -6.61
CA TYR A 193 -40.68 5.32 -5.67
C TYR A 193 -41.92 6.02 -5.11
N ASP A 194 -43.07 5.35 -5.15
CA ASP A 194 -44.34 5.92 -4.67
C ASP A 194 -44.38 6.09 -3.14
N GLU A 195 -43.52 5.36 -2.41
CA GLU A 195 -43.42 5.42 -0.96
C GLU A 195 -42.41 6.47 -0.54
N ALA A 196 -42.83 7.52 0.19
CA ALA A 196 -41.99 8.60 0.66
C ALA A 196 -40.81 8.11 1.53
N GLU A 197 -41.03 7.08 2.36
CA GLU A 197 -40.00 6.49 3.22
C GLU A 197 -38.87 5.87 2.40
N VAL A 198 -39.18 5.26 1.24
CA VAL A 198 -38.18 4.68 0.34
C VAL A 198 -37.35 5.79 -0.33
N GLN A 199 -38.01 6.87 -0.77
CA GLN A 199 -37.33 8.05 -1.31
C GLN A 199 -36.36 8.67 -0.31
N ASP A 200 -36.81 8.88 0.93
CA ASP A 200 -35.98 9.44 2.00
C ASP A 200 -34.81 8.52 2.38
N PHE A 201 -35.04 7.21 2.44
CA PHE A 201 -33.97 6.23 2.70
C PHE A 201 -32.89 6.29 1.61
N LEU A 202 -33.27 6.35 0.35
CA LEU A 202 -32.34 6.46 -0.78
C LEU A 202 -31.59 7.81 -0.79
N ALA A 203 -32.24 8.89 -0.41
CA ALA A 203 -31.65 10.22 -0.30
C ALA A 203 -30.56 10.28 0.80
N THR A 204 -30.74 9.56 1.92
CA THR A 204 -29.79 9.56 3.04
C THR A 204 -28.49 8.82 2.79
N LYS A 205 -28.32 8.09 1.67
CA LYS A 205 -27.16 7.24 1.32
C LYS A 205 -26.81 6.18 2.38
N LYS A 206 -27.66 5.87 3.33
CA LYS A 206 -27.40 4.88 4.38
C LYS A 206 -27.31 3.45 3.84
N TRP A 207 -27.97 3.17 2.73
CA TRP A 207 -27.97 1.87 2.07
C TRP A 207 -26.71 1.57 1.23
N ALA A 208 -25.87 2.58 0.99
CA ALA A 208 -24.64 2.46 0.17
C ALA A 208 -23.36 2.24 1.01
N ARG A 209 -23.54 1.84 2.27
CA ARG A 209 -22.43 1.52 3.20
C ARG A 209 -21.92 0.10 3.01
#